data_e9ee78342211391bb4ccb7fc52d82584
#
_entry.id   e9ee78342211391bb4ccb7fc52d82584
#
_cell.length_a   1.000
_cell.length_b   1.000
_cell.length_c   1.000
_cell.angle_alpha   90.00
_cell.angle_beta   90.00
_cell.angle_gamma   90.00
#
_symmetry.space_group_name_H-M   'P 1'
#
loop_
_entity.id
_entity.type
_entity.pdbx_description
1 polymer ?
#
loop_
_entity_poly.entity_id
_entity_poly.type
_entity_poly.pdbx_seq_one_letter_code
_entity_poly.pdbx_strand_id
1 'polypeptide(L)'
;MLAVGGVVTVGVLPVFLLGGLAVQVRAELGFSVSMLGLAGSMFFAVSALVARPLAVLTERVGPTVSLRIAAAGSAVSLFALAAVPSTTWLLVALCGAGVPNALSQPASNEMIVSRVPLGRRGFAFAVKQSAIPLATLVAGLAVPAVALTVGWRWAFALAGVLGLAAALAVPRMSWAGRRAEGATRGSTGLLLVALATVTGMGAAAANAMGTFVTVSAVDVGYDEAAAGLMLALGSAVGLVARLVAGAVADRARPDLLRMVTVMLALGSVGYALLALGHPVTFLVGLLLGFGAGWAWPGVFNFAVAARFPDRVTTATSVTQTGVYAGAAVGPLLFGLISQHAGTTAAWIAACAMTLAATLTLLGVRRVARTTTSS
;
A
#
# COMPACT_ATOMS: atom_id res chain seq x y z
N MET A 1 18.01 9.54 -0.92
CA MET A 1 16.97 8.59 -0.46
C MET A 1 15.67 9.29 -0.09
N LEU A 2 15.69 10.40 0.65
CA LEU A 2 14.47 11.16 1.02
C LEU A 2 13.65 11.60 -0.21
N ALA A 3 14.29 12.11 -1.26
CA ALA A 3 13.58 12.49 -2.49
C ALA A 3 12.86 11.31 -3.16
N VAL A 4 13.48 10.13 -3.18
CA VAL A 4 12.86 8.91 -3.74
C VAL A 4 11.66 8.49 -2.90
N GLY A 5 11.82 8.46 -1.56
CA GLY A 5 10.71 8.19 -0.64
C GLY A 5 9.57 9.20 -0.80
N GLY A 6 9.89 10.48 -0.92
CA GLY A 6 8.92 11.55 -1.16
C GLY A 6 8.13 11.36 -2.45
N VAL A 7 8.78 11.01 -3.56
CA VAL A 7 8.08 10.73 -4.84
C VAL A 7 7.12 9.55 -4.71
N VAL A 8 7.55 8.46 -4.07
CA VAL A 8 6.69 7.28 -3.86
C VAL A 8 5.53 7.62 -2.93
N THR A 9 5.76 8.41 -1.87
CA THR A 9 4.70 8.87 -0.96
C THR A 9 3.67 9.70 -1.72
N VAL A 10 4.09 10.70 -2.47
CA VAL A 10 3.19 11.53 -3.29
C VAL A 10 2.45 10.69 -4.34
N GLY A 11 3.09 9.65 -4.88
CA GLY A 11 2.47 8.73 -5.83
C GLY A 11 1.25 7.99 -5.27
N VAL A 12 1.26 7.63 -3.97
CA VAL A 12 0.13 6.92 -3.34
C VAL A 12 -0.81 7.84 -2.55
N LEU A 13 -0.44 9.12 -2.36
CA LEU A 13 -1.27 10.10 -1.65
C LEU A 13 -2.69 10.24 -2.24
N PRO A 14 -2.93 10.24 -3.57
CA PRO A 14 -4.27 10.41 -4.12
C PRO A 14 -5.30 9.45 -3.52
N VAL A 15 -4.99 8.17 -3.44
CA VAL A 15 -5.91 7.16 -2.93
C VAL A 15 -6.03 7.20 -1.41
N PHE A 16 -4.94 7.42 -0.68
CA PHE A 16 -4.99 7.43 0.79
C PHE A 16 -5.52 8.74 1.36
N LEU A 17 -5.32 9.89 0.69
CA LEU A 17 -6.02 11.12 1.04
C LEU A 17 -7.53 10.96 0.85
N LEU A 18 -7.97 10.34 -0.25
CA LEU A 18 -9.39 10.06 -0.43
C LEU A 18 -9.92 9.18 0.70
N GLY A 19 -9.20 8.14 1.11
CA GLY A 19 -9.58 7.28 2.25
C GLY A 19 -9.64 8.05 3.57
N GLY A 20 -8.61 8.87 3.87
CA GLY A 20 -8.57 9.71 5.07
C GLY A 20 -9.68 10.75 5.13
N LEU A 21 -9.96 11.41 4.00
CA LEU A 21 -10.96 12.48 3.84
C LEU A 21 -12.34 11.96 3.38
N ALA A 22 -12.54 10.63 3.41
CA ALA A 22 -13.73 9.99 2.83
C ALA A 22 -15.05 10.51 3.39
N VAL A 23 -15.09 10.87 4.67
CA VAL A 23 -16.28 11.41 5.33
C VAL A 23 -16.67 12.74 4.69
N GLN A 24 -15.75 13.70 4.61
CA GLN A 24 -15.98 15.05 4.07
C GLN A 24 -16.25 15.01 2.55
N VAL A 25 -15.47 14.24 1.79
CA VAL A 25 -15.63 14.13 0.33
C VAL A 25 -16.97 13.49 -0.02
N ARG A 26 -17.39 12.46 0.73
CA ARG A 26 -18.69 11.81 0.53
C ARG A 26 -19.86 12.71 0.93
N ALA A 27 -19.73 13.46 2.01
CA ALA A 27 -20.77 14.41 2.43
C ALA A 27 -21.03 15.47 1.35
N GLU A 28 -19.99 15.93 0.66
CA GLU A 28 -20.13 16.96 -0.37
C GLU A 28 -20.55 16.40 -1.74
N LEU A 29 -19.94 15.29 -2.19
CA LEU A 29 -20.19 14.73 -3.53
C LEU A 29 -21.34 13.71 -3.57
N GLY A 30 -21.91 13.30 -2.43
CA GLY A 30 -23.10 12.47 -2.35
C GLY A 30 -22.92 11.02 -2.83
N PHE A 31 -21.73 10.43 -2.77
CA PHE A 31 -21.49 9.09 -3.27
C PHE A 31 -21.51 8.01 -2.18
N SER A 32 -21.75 6.76 -2.59
CA SER A 32 -21.91 5.61 -1.70
C SER A 32 -20.57 5.05 -1.18
N VAL A 33 -20.63 4.20 -0.15
CA VAL A 33 -19.45 3.50 0.39
C VAL A 33 -18.83 2.57 -0.66
N SER A 34 -19.66 1.90 -1.49
CA SER A 34 -19.16 1.06 -2.58
C SER A 34 -18.41 1.87 -3.64
N MET A 35 -18.84 3.12 -3.90
CA MET A 35 -18.15 4.02 -4.82
C MET A 35 -16.76 4.42 -4.30
N LEU A 36 -16.60 4.61 -2.98
CA LEU A 36 -15.30 4.82 -2.35
C LEU A 36 -14.36 3.62 -2.60
N GLY A 37 -14.89 2.41 -2.42
CA GLY A 37 -14.15 1.17 -2.71
C GLY A 37 -13.77 1.05 -4.18
N LEU A 38 -14.70 1.36 -5.09
CA LEU A 38 -14.46 1.37 -6.52
C LEU A 38 -13.34 2.38 -6.89
N ALA A 39 -13.39 3.57 -6.33
CA ALA A 39 -12.40 4.62 -6.55
C ALA A 39 -10.97 4.15 -6.18
N GLY A 40 -10.80 3.57 -4.99
CA GLY A 40 -9.53 2.99 -4.57
C GLY A 40 -9.08 1.82 -5.44
N SER A 41 -10.01 0.96 -5.82
CA SER A 41 -9.73 -0.20 -6.68
C SER A 41 -9.31 0.21 -8.09
N MET A 42 -9.94 1.20 -8.69
CA MET A 42 -9.58 1.72 -10.01
C MET A 42 -8.16 2.30 -10.03
N PHE A 43 -7.77 3.03 -8.98
CA PHE A 43 -6.39 3.53 -8.84
C PHE A 43 -5.36 2.38 -8.90
N PHE A 44 -5.55 1.32 -8.11
CA PHE A 44 -4.62 0.19 -8.08
C PHE A 44 -4.72 -0.68 -9.33
N ALA A 45 -5.91 -0.86 -9.91
CA ALA A 45 -6.11 -1.60 -11.15
C ALA A 45 -5.38 -0.93 -12.33
N VAL A 46 -5.53 0.39 -12.49
CA VAL A 46 -4.78 1.14 -13.51
C VAL A 46 -3.29 1.04 -13.26
N SER A 47 -2.84 1.20 -11.99
CA SER A 47 -1.42 1.02 -11.65
C SER A 47 -0.89 -0.35 -12.06
N ALA A 48 -1.65 -1.42 -11.82
CA ALA A 48 -1.28 -2.78 -12.20
C ALA A 48 -1.18 -2.96 -13.71
N LEU A 49 -2.18 -2.48 -14.45
CA LEU A 49 -2.27 -2.61 -15.92
C LEU A 49 -1.10 -1.92 -16.64
N VAL A 50 -0.72 -0.73 -16.18
CA VAL A 50 0.34 0.06 -16.84
C VAL A 50 1.74 -0.18 -16.26
N ALA A 51 1.88 -0.99 -15.20
CA ALA A 51 3.15 -1.20 -14.51
C ALA A 51 4.25 -1.71 -15.45
N ARG A 52 3.93 -2.70 -16.31
CA ARG A 52 4.90 -3.30 -17.22
C ARG A 52 5.40 -2.35 -18.32
N PRO A 53 4.53 -1.66 -19.09
CA PRO A 53 4.99 -0.69 -20.08
C PRO A 53 5.76 0.47 -19.44
N LEU A 54 5.39 0.91 -18.24
CA LEU A 54 6.10 1.98 -17.55
C LEU A 54 7.47 1.53 -16.98
N ALA A 55 7.64 0.26 -16.65
CA ALA A 55 8.96 -0.30 -16.33
C ALA A 55 9.88 -0.25 -17.55
N VAL A 56 9.41 -0.65 -18.74
CA VAL A 56 10.17 -0.53 -19.99
C VAL A 56 10.49 0.93 -20.33
N LEU A 57 9.55 1.85 -20.08
CA LEU A 57 9.80 3.28 -20.24
C LEU A 57 10.94 3.74 -19.32
N THR A 58 10.93 3.32 -18.04
CA THR A 58 11.98 3.66 -17.07
C THR A 58 13.37 3.20 -17.52
N GLU A 59 13.48 2.01 -18.11
CA GLU A 59 14.73 1.49 -18.65
C GLU A 59 15.27 2.36 -19.81
N ARG A 60 14.38 2.93 -20.63
CA ARG A 60 14.74 3.78 -21.76
C ARG A 60 15.13 5.21 -21.36
N VAL A 61 14.28 5.86 -20.55
CA VAL A 61 14.46 7.29 -20.20
C VAL A 61 15.27 7.51 -18.93
N GLY A 62 15.47 6.45 -18.16
CA GLY A 62 16.22 6.46 -16.89
C GLY A 62 15.41 6.85 -15.68
N PRO A 63 15.89 6.47 -14.47
CA PRO A 63 15.15 6.61 -13.21
C PRO A 63 14.93 8.08 -12.81
N THR A 64 15.86 8.98 -13.09
CA THR A 64 15.70 10.41 -12.77
C THR A 64 14.52 11.04 -13.51
N VAL A 65 14.45 10.82 -14.82
CA VAL A 65 13.38 11.37 -15.67
C VAL A 65 12.04 10.74 -15.27
N SER A 66 12.01 9.42 -15.12
CA SER A 66 10.82 8.69 -14.70
C SER A 66 10.28 9.15 -13.33
N LEU A 67 11.15 9.35 -12.32
CA LEU A 67 10.74 9.86 -11.02
C LEU A 67 10.19 11.29 -11.08
N ARG A 68 10.78 12.16 -11.92
CA ARG A 68 10.26 13.51 -12.12
C ARG A 68 8.90 13.52 -12.80
N ILE A 69 8.74 12.72 -13.86
CA ILE A 69 7.45 12.54 -14.54
C ILE A 69 6.42 11.97 -13.55
N ALA A 70 6.78 10.97 -12.75
CA ALA A 70 5.90 10.39 -11.75
C ALA A 70 5.46 11.43 -10.70
N ALA A 71 6.39 12.21 -10.16
CA ALA A 71 6.07 13.23 -9.16
C ALA A 71 5.22 14.38 -9.75
N ALA A 72 5.56 14.86 -10.94
CA ALA A 72 4.78 15.90 -11.64
C ALA A 72 3.38 15.38 -12.02
N GLY A 73 3.27 14.15 -12.54
CA GLY A 73 1.98 13.52 -12.85
C GLY A 73 1.12 13.31 -11.61
N SER A 74 1.73 12.91 -10.48
CA SER A 74 1.02 12.82 -9.20
C SER A 74 0.54 14.19 -8.73
N ALA A 75 1.35 15.25 -8.89
CA ALA A 75 0.94 16.61 -8.55
C ALA A 75 -0.26 17.07 -9.41
N VAL A 76 -0.23 16.83 -10.72
CA VAL A 76 -1.36 17.12 -11.62
C VAL A 76 -2.61 16.37 -11.18
N SER A 77 -2.49 15.08 -10.86
CA SER A 77 -3.62 14.27 -10.36
C SER A 77 -4.17 14.81 -9.04
N LEU A 78 -3.31 15.24 -8.12
CA LEU A 78 -3.71 15.82 -6.84
C LEU A 78 -4.41 17.17 -7.02
N PHE A 79 -3.95 18.04 -7.92
CA PHE A 79 -4.66 19.28 -8.26
C PHE A 79 -6.00 19.00 -8.97
N ALA A 80 -6.06 17.98 -9.84
CA ALA A 80 -7.31 17.55 -10.44
C ALA A 80 -8.31 17.05 -9.39
N LEU A 81 -7.85 16.32 -8.36
CA LEU A 81 -8.67 15.89 -7.23
C LEU A 81 -9.11 17.07 -6.34
N ALA A 82 -8.28 18.09 -6.16
CA ALA A 82 -8.67 19.31 -5.46
C ALA A 82 -9.79 20.07 -6.19
N ALA A 83 -9.84 20.01 -7.51
CA ALA A 83 -10.82 20.70 -8.37
C ALA A 83 -12.02 19.84 -8.79
N VAL A 84 -12.20 18.64 -8.22
CA VAL A 84 -13.26 17.69 -8.60
C VAL A 84 -14.66 18.28 -8.40
N PRO A 85 -15.49 18.36 -9.48
CA PRO A 85 -16.86 18.86 -9.38
C PRO A 85 -17.90 17.75 -9.17
N SER A 86 -17.55 16.48 -9.39
CA SER A 86 -18.49 15.36 -9.34
C SER A 86 -17.81 14.03 -9.09
N THR A 87 -18.58 13.02 -8.70
CA THR A 87 -18.09 11.63 -8.47
C THR A 87 -17.45 11.04 -9.72
N THR A 88 -17.98 11.31 -10.92
CA THR A 88 -17.39 10.82 -12.17
C THR A 88 -15.98 11.38 -12.38
N TRP A 89 -15.79 12.68 -12.15
CA TRP A 89 -14.49 13.32 -12.22
C TRP A 89 -13.51 12.77 -11.17
N LEU A 90 -14.01 12.46 -9.96
CA LEU A 90 -13.22 11.82 -8.91
C LEU A 90 -12.65 10.48 -9.41
N LEU A 91 -13.48 9.63 -10.02
CA LEU A 91 -13.05 8.35 -10.58
C LEU A 91 -12.01 8.53 -11.69
N VAL A 92 -12.26 9.44 -12.63
CA VAL A 92 -11.33 9.74 -13.73
C VAL A 92 -9.98 10.24 -13.20
N ALA A 93 -10.00 11.17 -12.24
CA ALA A 93 -8.77 11.70 -11.63
C ALA A 93 -7.97 10.62 -10.89
N LEU A 94 -8.66 9.70 -10.18
CA LEU A 94 -7.99 8.58 -9.50
C LEU A 94 -7.44 7.54 -10.48
N CYS A 95 -8.17 7.23 -11.57
CA CYS A 95 -7.63 6.41 -12.65
C CYS A 95 -6.34 7.04 -13.21
N GLY A 96 -6.38 8.34 -13.50
CA GLY A 96 -5.21 9.09 -13.96
C GLY A 96 -4.04 9.04 -12.98
N ALA A 97 -4.32 9.14 -11.66
CA ALA A 97 -3.32 9.07 -10.60
C ALA A 97 -2.63 7.69 -10.49
N GLY A 98 -3.30 6.62 -10.94
CA GLY A 98 -2.71 5.27 -10.99
C GLY A 98 -1.48 5.19 -11.92
N VAL A 99 -1.42 6.00 -12.98
CA VAL A 99 -0.31 5.99 -13.94
C VAL A 99 1.00 6.48 -13.32
N PRO A 100 1.08 7.69 -12.74
CA PRO A 100 2.29 8.16 -12.09
C PRO A 100 2.69 7.31 -10.88
N ASN A 101 1.72 6.75 -10.13
CA ASN A 101 2.01 5.79 -9.07
C ASN A 101 2.76 4.57 -9.63
N ALA A 102 2.27 3.96 -10.72
CA ALA A 102 2.90 2.81 -11.34
C ALA A 102 4.32 3.13 -11.84
N LEU A 103 4.55 4.31 -12.41
CA LEU A 103 5.86 4.75 -12.89
C LEU A 103 6.86 4.96 -11.74
N SER A 104 6.40 5.43 -10.58
CA SER A 104 7.25 5.68 -9.42
C SER A 104 7.94 4.41 -8.89
N GLN A 105 7.30 3.24 -9.03
CA GLN A 105 7.77 1.98 -8.45
C GLN A 105 9.05 1.45 -9.12
N PRO A 106 9.10 1.19 -10.47
CA PRO A 106 10.31 0.75 -11.13
C PRO A 106 11.40 1.82 -11.08
N ALA A 107 11.04 3.09 -11.24
CA ALA A 107 11.98 4.19 -11.21
C ALA A 107 12.69 4.34 -9.86
N SER A 108 11.96 4.18 -8.75
CA SER A 108 12.55 4.19 -7.41
C SER A 108 13.44 2.97 -7.16
N ASN A 109 13.03 1.79 -7.62
CA ASN A 109 13.83 0.58 -7.51
C ASN A 109 15.16 0.72 -8.26
N GLU A 110 15.12 1.21 -9.51
CA GLU A 110 16.31 1.40 -10.31
C GLU A 110 17.24 2.48 -9.70
N MET A 111 16.69 3.57 -9.17
CA MET A 111 17.46 4.59 -8.47
C MET A 111 18.17 4.01 -7.23
N ILE A 112 17.51 3.14 -6.47
CA ILE A 112 18.11 2.47 -5.30
C ILE A 112 19.24 1.55 -5.73
N VAL A 113 18.99 0.69 -6.72
CA VAL A 113 19.99 -0.29 -7.19
C VAL A 113 21.22 0.40 -7.78
N SER A 114 21.04 1.52 -8.49
CA SER A 114 22.14 2.24 -9.14
C SER A 114 22.95 3.14 -8.19
N ARG A 115 22.35 3.61 -7.07
CA ARG A 115 22.98 4.60 -6.19
C ARG A 115 23.39 4.08 -4.83
N VAL A 116 22.78 2.99 -4.36
CA VAL A 116 22.97 2.48 -3.01
C VAL A 116 23.89 1.25 -3.03
N PRO A 117 25.01 1.26 -2.26
CA PRO A 117 25.87 0.10 -2.12
C PRO A 117 25.08 -1.13 -1.62
N LEU A 118 25.48 -2.32 -2.06
CA LEU A 118 24.80 -3.60 -1.75
C LEU A 118 24.44 -3.74 -0.26
N GLY A 119 25.38 -3.47 0.64
CA GLY A 119 25.18 -3.60 2.10
C GLY A 119 24.19 -2.61 2.73
N ARG A 120 23.65 -1.62 1.96
CA ARG A 120 22.67 -0.63 2.44
C ARG A 120 21.38 -0.64 1.64
N ARG A 121 21.24 -1.52 0.66
CA ARG A 121 20.04 -1.60 -0.20
C ARG A 121 18.81 -2.02 0.58
N GLY A 122 18.96 -2.97 1.54
CA GLY A 122 17.86 -3.38 2.41
C GLY A 122 17.21 -2.21 3.14
N PHE A 123 18.03 -1.37 3.80
CA PHE A 123 17.55 -0.15 4.46
C PHE A 123 16.92 0.84 3.48
N ALA A 124 17.49 1.01 2.29
CA ALA A 124 16.94 1.91 1.27
C ALA A 124 15.56 1.45 0.76
N PHE A 125 15.37 0.14 0.58
CA PHE A 125 14.06 -0.43 0.25
C PHE A 125 13.07 -0.30 1.42
N ALA A 126 13.51 -0.45 2.67
CA ALA A 126 12.68 -0.23 3.84
C ALA A 126 12.17 1.22 3.91
N VAL A 127 13.04 2.21 3.68
CA VAL A 127 12.67 3.62 3.58
C VAL A 127 11.65 3.85 2.46
N LYS A 128 11.86 3.24 1.30
CA LYS A 128 10.88 3.31 0.20
C LYS A 128 9.53 2.72 0.59
N GLN A 129 9.52 1.57 1.23
CA GLN A 129 8.28 0.89 1.65
C GLN A 129 7.55 1.63 2.78
N SER A 130 8.23 2.53 3.47
CA SER A 130 7.62 3.44 4.46
C SER A 130 6.77 4.55 3.83
N ALA A 131 6.81 4.70 2.50
CA ALA A 131 6.00 5.69 1.77
C ALA A 131 4.49 5.49 1.98
N ILE A 132 4.01 4.24 2.07
CA ILE A 132 2.58 3.94 2.28
C ILE A 132 2.12 4.40 3.67
N PRO A 133 2.72 3.94 4.79
CA PRO A 133 2.31 4.42 6.11
C PRO A 133 2.57 5.93 6.29
N LEU A 134 3.53 6.52 5.60
CA LEU A 134 3.71 7.97 5.60
C LEU A 134 2.58 8.69 4.87
N ALA A 135 2.11 8.16 3.74
CA ALA A 135 0.97 8.73 3.02
C ALA A 135 -0.33 8.64 3.84
N THR A 136 -0.59 7.51 4.51
CA THR A 136 -1.77 7.36 5.38
C THR A 136 -1.66 8.20 6.65
N LEU A 137 -0.46 8.40 7.20
CA LEU A 137 -0.20 9.34 8.30
C LEU A 137 -0.55 10.77 7.91
N VAL A 138 -0.05 11.22 6.74
CA VAL A 138 -0.36 12.55 6.20
C VAL A 138 -1.86 12.69 5.95
N ALA A 139 -2.51 11.67 5.39
CA ALA A 139 -3.95 11.66 5.14
C ALA A 139 -4.75 11.78 6.45
N GLY A 140 -4.37 11.07 7.50
CA GLY A 140 -5.02 11.15 8.80
C GLY A 140 -4.87 12.53 9.45
N LEU A 141 -3.66 13.08 9.45
CA LEU A 141 -3.39 14.44 9.98
C LEU A 141 -4.07 15.54 9.16
N ALA A 142 -4.27 15.33 7.85
CA ALA A 142 -4.95 16.29 6.99
C ALA A 142 -6.43 16.51 7.38
N VAL A 143 -7.07 15.56 8.08
CA VAL A 143 -8.47 15.72 8.51
C VAL A 143 -8.58 16.88 9.50
N PRO A 144 -8.03 16.83 10.72
CA PRO A 144 -8.17 17.93 11.68
C PRO A 144 -7.40 19.18 11.26
N ALA A 145 -6.25 19.05 10.60
CA ALA A 145 -5.39 20.20 10.32
C ALA A 145 -5.84 21.03 9.10
N VAL A 146 -6.49 20.40 8.12
CA VAL A 146 -6.82 21.07 6.85
C VAL A 146 -8.29 20.90 6.50
N ALA A 147 -8.81 19.67 6.47
CA ALA A 147 -10.14 19.42 5.92
C ALA A 147 -11.26 20.06 6.76
N LEU A 148 -11.14 20.01 8.10
CA LEU A 148 -12.11 20.58 9.02
C LEU A 148 -11.92 22.10 9.23
N THR A 149 -10.83 22.69 8.73
CA THR A 149 -10.54 24.13 8.89
C THR A 149 -10.82 24.93 7.61
N VAL A 150 -10.18 24.53 6.51
CA VAL A 150 -10.25 25.23 5.21
C VAL A 150 -10.91 24.41 4.10
N GLY A 151 -11.27 23.15 4.39
CA GLY A 151 -11.92 22.23 3.46
C GLY A 151 -10.98 21.19 2.86
N TRP A 152 -11.53 20.02 2.54
CA TRP A 152 -10.80 18.85 2.07
C TRP A 152 -10.04 19.08 0.75
N ARG A 153 -10.52 19.97 -0.11
CA ARG A 153 -9.86 20.31 -1.38
C ARG A 153 -8.45 20.86 -1.17
N TRP A 154 -8.25 21.64 -0.12
CA TRP A 154 -6.92 22.17 0.23
C TRP A 154 -5.94 21.10 0.63
N ALA A 155 -6.38 19.98 1.21
CA ALA A 155 -5.48 18.87 1.52
C ALA A 155 -4.90 18.26 0.24
N PHE A 156 -5.70 18.08 -0.81
CA PHE A 156 -5.22 17.65 -2.12
C PHE A 156 -4.34 18.69 -2.81
N ALA A 157 -4.70 19.97 -2.74
CA ALA A 157 -3.91 21.05 -3.32
C ALA A 157 -2.52 21.15 -2.67
N LEU A 158 -2.44 21.13 -1.34
CA LEU A 158 -1.17 21.13 -0.60
C LEU A 158 -0.31 19.89 -0.93
N ALA A 159 -0.95 18.71 -1.04
CA ALA A 159 -0.27 17.50 -1.50
C ALA A 159 0.25 17.64 -2.95
N GLY A 160 -0.47 18.33 -3.81
CA GLY A 160 -0.03 18.67 -5.16
C GLY A 160 1.23 19.54 -5.17
N VAL A 161 1.28 20.56 -4.30
CA VAL A 161 2.48 21.39 -4.10
C VAL A 161 3.68 20.54 -3.62
N LEU A 162 3.45 19.64 -2.65
CA LEU A 162 4.48 18.69 -2.21
C LEU A 162 4.95 17.79 -3.36
N GLY A 163 4.05 17.40 -4.27
CA GLY A 163 4.40 16.65 -5.48
C GLY A 163 5.34 17.42 -6.43
N LEU A 164 5.08 18.71 -6.65
CA LEU A 164 5.97 19.57 -7.42
C LEU A 164 7.33 19.72 -6.73
N ALA A 165 7.33 19.95 -5.42
CA ALA A 165 8.57 20.04 -4.64
C ALA A 165 9.38 18.72 -4.73
N ALA A 166 8.70 17.56 -4.64
CA ALA A 166 9.32 16.26 -4.80
C ALA A 166 9.94 16.08 -6.20
N ALA A 167 9.26 16.54 -7.27
CA ALA A 167 9.77 16.46 -8.63
C ALA A 167 11.08 17.29 -8.80
N LEU A 168 11.15 18.47 -8.18
CA LEU A 168 12.33 19.31 -8.19
C LEU A 168 13.48 18.72 -7.35
N ALA A 169 13.15 18.05 -6.22
CA ALA A 169 14.12 17.45 -5.33
C ALA A 169 14.78 16.16 -5.87
N VAL A 170 14.27 15.57 -6.96
CA VAL A 170 14.87 14.37 -7.56
C VAL A 170 16.27 14.69 -8.11
N PRO A 171 17.32 14.01 -7.62
CA PRO A 171 18.70 14.28 -8.05
C PRO A 171 18.90 13.90 -9.52
N ARG A 172 19.70 14.70 -10.23
CA ARG A 172 20.09 14.40 -11.60
C ARG A 172 21.08 13.25 -11.62
N MET A 173 20.90 12.34 -12.57
CA MET A 173 21.78 11.20 -12.80
C MET A 173 21.98 11.04 -14.31
N SER A 174 23.23 10.83 -14.73
CA SER A 174 23.52 10.35 -16.08
C SER A 174 23.01 8.90 -16.20
N TRP A 175 22.30 8.58 -17.26
CA TRP A 175 21.75 7.27 -17.54
C TRP A 175 22.27 6.76 -18.86
N ALA A 176 23.03 5.67 -18.84
CA ALA A 176 23.63 5.08 -20.03
C ALA A 176 22.73 4.04 -20.72
N GLY A 177 21.47 3.88 -20.25
CA GLY A 177 20.56 2.82 -20.71
C GLY A 177 21.01 1.46 -20.20
N ARG A 178 20.07 0.69 -19.64
CA ARG A 178 20.27 -0.72 -19.33
C ARG A 178 19.47 -1.53 -20.33
N ARG A 179 20.12 -2.44 -21.07
CA ARG A 179 19.36 -3.46 -21.79
C ARG A 179 18.69 -4.34 -20.74
N ALA A 180 17.38 -4.48 -20.86
CA ALA A 180 16.64 -5.47 -20.08
C ALA A 180 17.30 -6.84 -20.31
N GLU A 181 17.98 -7.37 -19.31
CA GLU A 181 18.23 -8.80 -19.29
C GLU A 181 16.86 -9.46 -19.21
N GLY A 182 16.50 -10.16 -20.28
CA GLY A 182 15.19 -10.75 -20.44
C GLY A 182 14.83 -11.56 -19.20
N ALA A 183 13.70 -11.23 -18.58
CA ALA A 183 13.17 -11.98 -17.47
C ALA A 183 13.07 -13.45 -17.93
N THR A 184 13.94 -14.31 -17.41
CA THR A 184 13.86 -15.74 -17.68
C THR A 184 12.48 -16.18 -17.26
N ARG A 185 11.67 -16.65 -18.22
CA ARG A 185 10.37 -17.26 -17.97
C ARG A 185 10.56 -18.59 -17.27
N GLY A 186 10.93 -18.54 -16.00
CA GLY A 186 10.92 -19.70 -15.12
C GLY A 186 9.48 -20.13 -14.89
N SER A 187 9.23 -21.44 -14.90
CA SER A 187 7.93 -22.01 -14.57
C SER A 187 7.45 -21.49 -13.21
N THR A 188 6.24 -20.94 -13.17
CA THR A 188 5.60 -20.49 -11.94
C THR A 188 5.14 -21.73 -11.17
N GLY A 189 5.96 -22.19 -10.22
CA GLY A 189 5.61 -23.36 -9.42
C GLY A 189 4.46 -23.07 -8.45
N LEU A 190 3.73 -24.12 -8.04
CA LEU A 190 2.60 -24.05 -7.11
C LEU A 190 2.92 -23.24 -5.84
N LEU A 191 4.16 -23.34 -5.34
CA LEU A 191 4.63 -22.57 -4.20
C LEU A 191 4.57 -21.04 -4.44
N LEU A 192 5.00 -20.57 -5.62
CA LEU A 192 4.94 -19.14 -5.95
C LEU A 192 3.50 -18.65 -6.10
N VAL A 193 2.62 -19.48 -6.65
CA VAL A 193 1.18 -19.19 -6.73
C VAL A 193 0.60 -19.07 -5.32
N ALA A 194 0.88 -20.01 -4.44
CA ALA A 194 0.43 -19.96 -3.04
C ALA A 194 0.93 -18.70 -2.32
N LEU A 195 2.21 -18.32 -2.50
CA LEU A 195 2.76 -17.10 -1.94
C LEU A 195 2.14 -15.84 -2.53
N ALA A 196 1.82 -15.82 -3.84
CA ALA A 196 1.10 -14.72 -4.47
C ALA A 196 -0.33 -14.59 -3.94
N THR A 197 -1.01 -15.72 -3.69
CA THR A 197 -2.34 -15.73 -3.07
C THR A 197 -2.31 -15.17 -1.65
N VAL A 198 -1.34 -15.56 -0.83
CA VAL A 198 -1.12 -15.01 0.52
C VAL A 198 -0.95 -13.49 0.46
N THR A 199 -0.09 -12.98 -0.44
CA THR A 199 0.10 -11.53 -0.56
C THR A 199 -1.12 -10.81 -1.10
N GLY A 200 -1.88 -11.44 -1.99
CA GLY A 200 -3.15 -10.90 -2.50
C GLY A 200 -4.18 -10.71 -1.40
N MET A 201 -4.42 -11.75 -0.60
CA MET A 201 -5.38 -11.69 0.52
C MET A 201 -4.94 -10.68 1.59
N GLY A 202 -3.67 -10.69 1.99
CA GLY A 202 -3.14 -9.73 2.96
C GLY A 202 -3.18 -8.28 2.46
N ALA A 203 -2.87 -8.05 1.19
CA ALA A 203 -2.93 -6.72 0.58
C ALA A 203 -4.39 -6.23 0.41
N ALA A 204 -5.33 -7.12 0.11
CA ALA A 204 -6.75 -6.78 0.02
C ALA A 204 -7.27 -6.20 1.34
N ALA A 205 -7.06 -6.90 2.46
CA ALA A 205 -7.47 -6.45 3.78
C ALA A 205 -6.76 -5.16 4.20
N ALA A 206 -5.44 -5.07 3.96
CA ALA A 206 -4.65 -3.90 4.34
C ALA A 206 -5.05 -2.63 3.57
N ASN A 207 -5.27 -2.72 2.25
CA ASN A 207 -5.69 -1.56 1.45
C ASN A 207 -7.15 -1.17 1.73
N ALA A 208 -8.03 -2.14 2.02
CA ALA A 208 -9.38 -1.85 2.52
C ALA A 208 -9.31 -1.05 3.84
N MET A 209 -8.44 -1.46 4.78
CA MET A 209 -8.26 -0.72 6.04
C MET A 209 -7.79 0.71 5.79
N GLY A 210 -6.79 0.93 4.94
CA GLY A 210 -6.31 2.27 4.60
C GLY A 210 -7.36 3.18 3.93
N THR A 211 -8.36 2.58 3.29
CA THR A 211 -9.43 3.30 2.59
C THR A 211 -10.64 3.59 3.48
N PHE A 212 -10.98 2.67 4.39
CA PHE A 212 -12.28 2.71 5.09
C PHE A 212 -12.19 2.96 6.60
N VAL A 213 -10.99 2.99 7.20
CA VAL A 213 -10.85 3.10 8.66
C VAL A 213 -11.44 4.40 9.20
N THR A 214 -11.34 5.53 8.49
CA THR A 214 -11.92 6.81 8.92
C THR A 214 -13.45 6.78 8.91
N VAL A 215 -14.05 6.25 7.85
CA VAL A 215 -15.51 6.07 7.75
C VAL A 215 -15.98 5.13 8.86
N SER A 216 -15.29 3.99 9.06
CA SER A 216 -15.64 3.02 10.10
C SER A 216 -15.48 3.58 11.51
N ALA A 217 -14.50 4.47 11.75
CA ALA A 217 -14.33 5.12 13.04
C ALA A 217 -15.52 6.06 13.36
N VAL A 218 -16.00 6.79 12.35
CA VAL A 218 -17.21 7.65 12.51
C VAL A 218 -18.45 6.77 12.75
N ASP A 219 -18.60 5.65 12.03
CA ASP A 219 -19.71 4.69 12.23
C ASP A 219 -19.76 4.13 13.66
N VAL A 220 -18.59 4.01 14.32
CA VAL A 220 -18.45 3.51 15.71
C VAL A 220 -18.67 4.63 16.76
N GLY A 221 -18.81 5.89 16.33
CA GLY A 221 -19.14 7.02 17.18
C GLY A 221 -17.98 7.99 17.49
N TYR A 222 -16.83 7.85 16.81
CA TYR A 222 -15.79 8.88 16.88
C TYR A 222 -16.17 10.08 15.99
N ASP A 223 -15.79 11.29 16.43
CA ASP A 223 -15.92 12.46 15.56
C ASP A 223 -14.90 12.41 14.41
N GLU A 224 -15.09 13.25 13.41
CA GLU A 224 -14.27 13.26 12.20
C GLU A 224 -12.79 13.56 12.48
N ALA A 225 -12.50 14.44 13.46
CA ALA A 225 -11.14 14.78 13.85
C ALA A 225 -10.46 13.58 14.51
N ALA A 226 -11.16 12.91 15.45
CA ALA A 226 -10.66 11.70 16.10
C ALA A 226 -10.46 10.55 15.09
N ALA A 227 -11.38 10.38 14.12
CA ALA A 227 -11.23 9.39 13.06
C ALA A 227 -9.97 9.62 12.20
N GLY A 228 -9.68 10.87 11.86
CA GLY A 228 -8.44 11.26 11.18
C GLY A 228 -7.20 10.97 12.02
N LEU A 229 -7.22 11.35 13.32
CA LEU A 229 -6.12 11.07 14.24
C LEU A 229 -5.91 9.56 14.47
N MET A 230 -6.96 8.76 14.45
CA MET A 230 -6.85 7.29 14.48
C MET A 230 -6.12 6.74 13.27
N LEU A 231 -6.46 7.21 12.06
CA LEU A 231 -5.71 6.83 10.87
C LEU A 231 -4.23 7.22 10.99
N ALA A 232 -3.95 8.42 11.51
CA ALA A 232 -2.58 8.87 11.74
C ALA A 232 -1.85 8.00 12.79
N LEU A 233 -2.50 7.69 13.92
CA LEU A 233 -1.94 6.83 14.97
C LEU A 233 -1.66 5.41 14.45
N GLY A 234 -2.62 4.79 13.80
CA GLY A 234 -2.44 3.47 13.18
C GLY A 234 -1.27 3.47 12.20
N SER A 235 -1.18 4.51 11.35
CA SER A 235 -0.11 4.66 10.37
C SER A 235 1.26 4.84 11.03
N ALA A 236 1.36 5.60 12.12
CA ALA A 236 2.59 5.76 12.90
C ALA A 236 3.03 4.42 13.51
N VAL A 237 2.09 3.68 14.10
CA VAL A 237 2.34 2.32 14.63
C VAL A 237 2.79 1.37 13.52
N GLY A 238 2.13 1.39 12.37
CA GLY A 238 2.50 0.58 11.20
C GLY A 238 3.91 0.92 10.67
N LEU A 239 4.28 2.21 10.66
CA LEU A 239 5.62 2.66 10.28
C LEU A 239 6.68 2.12 11.26
N VAL A 240 6.48 2.30 12.56
CA VAL A 240 7.39 1.80 13.60
C VAL A 240 7.50 0.27 13.53
N ALA A 241 6.36 -0.43 13.42
CA ALA A 241 6.33 -1.88 13.32
C ALA A 241 7.11 -2.41 12.12
N ARG A 242 7.04 -1.75 10.95
CA ARG A 242 7.84 -2.12 9.76
C ARG A 242 9.33 -1.97 10.00
N LEU A 243 9.77 -0.88 10.62
CA LEU A 243 11.18 -0.63 10.91
C LEU A 243 11.71 -1.64 11.94
N VAL A 244 10.95 -1.90 13.00
CA VAL A 244 11.28 -2.91 14.01
C VAL A 244 11.33 -4.32 13.40
N ALA A 245 10.31 -4.69 12.62
CA ALA A 245 10.26 -5.99 11.96
C ALA A 245 11.45 -6.21 11.01
N GLY A 246 11.84 -5.19 10.23
CA GLY A 246 13.02 -5.21 9.40
C GLY A 246 14.31 -5.37 10.21
N ALA A 247 14.47 -4.61 11.28
CA ALA A 247 15.64 -4.69 12.15
C ALA A 247 15.78 -6.06 12.86
N VAL A 248 14.64 -6.64 13.28
CA VAL A 248 14.60 -8.01 13.86
C VAL A 248 14.96 -9.06 12.81
N ALA A 249 14.43 -8.93 11.59
CA ALA A 249 14.73 -9.83 10.49
C ALA A 249 16.24 -9.85 10.15
N ASP A 250 16.89 -8.69 10.14
CA ASP A 250 18.33 -8.58 9.84
C ASP A 250 19.22 -9.12 10.98
N ARG A 251 18.89 -8.80 12.24
CA ARG A 251 19.75 -9.12 13.39
C ARG A 251 19.58 -10.54 13.92
N ALA A 252 18.33 -10.95 14.14
CA ALA A 252 17.99 -12.22 14.79
C ALA A 252 17.93 -13.41 13.81
N ARG A 253 17.94 -13.17 12.50
CA ARG A 253 17.79 -14.19 11.45
C ARG A 253 16.67 -15.20 11.74
N PRO A 254 15.47 -14.75 12.13
CA PRO A 254 14.36 -15.63 12.48
C PRO A 254 13.88 -16.42 11.24
N ASP A 255 13.03 -17.42 11.48
CA ASP A 255 12.20 -17.98 10.40
C ASP A 255 11.26 -16.88 9.88
N LEU A 256 11.65 -16.22 8.78
CA LEU A 256 10.95 -15.07 8.21
C LEU A 256 9.49 -15.38 7.85
N LEU A 257 9.22 -16.59 7.31
CA LEU A 257 7.85 -17.01 7.00
C LEU A 257 7.02 -17.21 8.28
N ARG A 258 7.64 -17.67 9.38
CA ARG A 258 6.98 -17.73 10.69
C ARG A 258 6.61 -16.34 11.17
N MET A 259 7.54 -15.39 11.05
CA MET A 259 7.31 -14.01 11.45
C MET A 259 6.12 -13.40 10.68
N VAL A 260 6.07 -13.57 9.36
CA VAL A 260 4.93 -13.13 8.53
C VAL A 260 3.64 -13.82 8.93
N THR A 261 3.69 -15.15 9.22
CA THR A 261 2.51 -15.89 9.68
C THR A 261 1.94 -15.30 10.97
N VAL A 262 2.80 -14.99 11.95
CA VAL A 262 2.38 -14.37 13.22
C VAL A 262 1.81 -12.98 12.97
N MET A 263 2.43 -12.18 12.10
CA MET A 263 1.93 -10.85 11.76
C MET A 263 0.55 -10.89 11.10
N LEU A 264 0.32 -11.81 10.16
CA LEU A 264 -0.98 -11.99 9.53
C LEU A 264 -2.02 -12.50 10.54
N ALA A 265 -1.67 -13.44 11.43
CA ALA A 265 -2.55 -13.92 12.49
C ALA A 265 -2.96 -12.80 13.45
N LEU A 266 -2.02 -11.98 13.92
CA LEU A 266 -2.32 -10.80 14.74
C LEU A 266 -3.16 -9.78 13.98
N GLY A 267 -2.90 -9.61 12.67
CA GLY A 267 -3.70 -8.76 11.80
C GLY A 267 -5.16 -9.25 11.70
N SER A 268 -5.38 -10.57 11.58
CA SER A 268 -6.75 -11.12 11.55
C SER A 268 -7.50 -10.88 12.87
N VAL A 269 -6.81 -10.99 14.02
CA VAL A 269 -7.38 -10.59 15.31
C VAL A 269 -7.72 -9.09 15.30
N GLY A 270 -6.83 -8.24 14.76
CA GLY A 270 -7.10 -6.82 14.62
C GLY A 270 -8.38 -6.54 13.82
N TYR A 271 -8.55 -7.17 12.65
CA TYR A 271 -9.77 -7.01 11.85
C TYR A 271 -11.03 -7.57 12.54
N ALA A 272 -10.91 -8.66 13.28
CA ALA A 272 -12.02 -9.18 14.09
C ALA A 272 -12.45 -8.17 15.17
N LEU A 273 -11.51 -7.51 15.84
CA LEU A 273 -11.80 -6.48 16.84
C LEU A 273 -12.45 -5.23 16.21
N LEU A 274 -12.05 -4.83 14.99
CA LEU A 274 -12.72 -3.76 14.23
C LEU A 274 -14.19 -4.11 13.94
N ALA A 275 -14.50 -5.39 13.70
CA ALA A 275 -15.85 -5.86 13.41
C ALA A 275 -16.79 -5.79 14.61
N LEU A 276 -16.29 -5.71 15.84
CA LEU A 276 -17.14 -5.65 17.04
C LEU A 276 -17.90 -4.32 17.18
N GLY A 277 -17.53 -3.27 16.46
CA GLY A 277 -18.27 -2.01 16.42
C GLY A 277 -18.32 -1.25 17.75
N HIS A 278 -17.33 -1.45 18.64
CA HIS A 278 -17.23 -0.75 19.91
C HIS A 278 -15.95 0.11 19.95
N PRO A 279 -15.97 1.35 20.44
CA PRO A 279 -14.83 2.26 20.38
C PRO A 279 -13.51 1.67 20.88
N VAL A 280 -13.50 1.02 22.04
CA VAL A 280 -12.27 0.45 22.64
C VAL A 280 -11.72 -0.69 21.78
N THR A 281 -12.57 -1.63 21.33
CA THR A 281 -12.13 -2.73 20.47
C THR A 281 -11.67 -2.24 19.11
N PHE A 282 -12.30 -1.17 18.60
CA PHE A 282 -11.89 -0.52 17.37
C PHE A 282 -10.47 0.04 17.47
N LEU A 283 -10.13 0.76 18.54
CA LEU A 283 -8.79 1.27 18.77
C LEU A 283 -7.75 0.14 18.84
N VAL A 284 -8.01 -0.91 19.62
CA VAL A 284 -7.09 -2.06 19.73
C VAL A 284 -6.95 -2.77 18.38
N GLY A 285 -8.08 -2.99 17.69
CA GLY A 285 -8.10 -3.58 16.34
C GLY A 285 -7.32 -2.77 15.31
N LEU A 286 -7.45 -1.45 15.35
CA LEU A 286 -6.68 -0.52 14.52
C LEU A 286 -5.17 -0.67 14.75
N LEU A 287 -4.72 -0.68 16.00
CA LEU A 287 -3.30 -0.81 16.33
C LEU A 287 -2.72 -2.16 15.87
N LEU A 288 -3.46 -3.27 16.06
CA LEU A 288 -3.06 -4.59 15.57
C LEU A 288 -3.11 -4.67 14.04
N GLY A 289 -4.14 -4.11 13.40
CA GLY A 289 -4.31 -4.08 11.96
C GLY A 289 -3.17 -3.36 11.26
N PHE A 290 -2.82 -2.15 11.70
CA PHE A 290 -1.69 -1.40 11.14
C PHE A 290 -0.34 -1.97 11.58
N GLY A 291 -0.18 -2.32 12.87
CA GLY A 291 1.09 -2.76 13.45
C GLY A 291 1.53 -4.15 12.99
N ALA A 292 0.59 -5.05 12.75
CA ALA A 292 0.87 -6.41 12.29
C ALA A 292 0.24 -6.69 10.92
N GLY A 293 -1.06 -6.45 10.77
CA GLY A 293 -1.83 -6.75 9.57
C GLY A 293 -1.35 -6.03 8.30
N TRP A 294 -0.68 -4.91 8.42
CA TRP A 294 -0.13 -4.17 7.28
C TRP A 294 1.39 -3.99 7.31
N ALA A 295 2.09 -4.42 8.35
CA ALA A 295 3.55 -4.24 8.45
C ALA A 295 4.37 -5.37 7.83
N TRP A 296 3.77 -6.51 7.49
CA TRP A 296 4.41 -7.74 7.01
C TRP A 296 5.12 -7.67 5.64
N PRO A 297 4.78 -6.77 4.66
CA PRO A 297 5.27 -6.89 3.28
C PRO A 297 6.80 -6.83 3.14
N GLY A 298 7.48 -6.04 3.96
CA GLY A 298 8.95 -5.96 3.96
C GLY A 298 9.62 -7.29 4.32
N VAL A 299 9.17 -7.89 5.41
CA VAL A 299 9.66 -9.20 5.90
C VAL A 299 9.33 -10.31 4.89
N PHE A 300 8.14 -10.27 4.29
CA PHE A 300 7.73 -11.24 3.28
C PHE A 300 8.61 -11.17 2.03
N ASN A 301 8.88 -9.97 1.50
CA ASN A 301 9.76 -9.80 0.34
C ASN A 301 11.17 -10.33 0.63
N PHE A 302 11.67 -10.10 1.85
CA PHE A 302 12.95 -10.67 2.28
C PHE A 302 12.91 -12.20 2.36
N ALA A 303 11.82 -12.78 2.89
CA ALA A 303 11.62 -14.23 2.94
C ALA A 303 11.61 -14.86 1.53
N VAL A 304 10.91 -14.23 0.57
CA VAL A 304 10.87 -14.69 -0.83
C VAL A 304 12.24 -14.61 -1.48
N ALA A 305 12.97 -13.50 -1.30
CA ALA A 305 14.31 -13.34 -1.86
C ALA A 305 15.29 -14.39 -1.30
N ALA A 306 15.22 -14.66 0.00
CA ALA A 306 16.06 -15.68 0.66
C ALA A 306 15.71 -17.12 0.22
N ARG A 307 14.43 -17.39 -0.10
CA ARG A 307 13.96 -18.72 -0.50
C ARG A 307 14.24 -19.05 -1.96
N PHE A 308 14.36 -18.03 -2.83
CA PHE A 308 14.58 -18.18 -4.26
C PHE A 308 15.81 -17.38 -4.74
N PRO A 309 17.03 -17.68 -4.23
CA PRO A 309 18.23 -16.89 -4.50
C PRO A 309 18.58 -16.83 -5.99
N ASP A 310 18.34 -17.92 -6.74
CA ASP A 310 18.69 -18.02 -8.16
C ASP A 310 17.65 -17.33 -9.09
N ARG A 311 16.50 -16.94 -8.58
CA ARG A 311 15.40 -16.34 -9.35
C ARG A 311 14.59 -15.31 -8.54
N VAL A 312 15.29 -14.47 -7.77
CA VAL A 312 14.68 -13.45 -6.90
C VAL A 312 13.72 -12.56 -7.68
N THR A 313 14.12 -12.07 -8.85
CA THR A 313 13.31 -11.16 -9.67
C THR A 313 11.99 -11.81 -10.11
N THR A 314 12.03 -13.06 -10.58
CA THR A 314 10.81 -13.78 -10.98
C THR A 314 9.90 -14.03 -9.80
N ALA A 315 10.45 -14.50 -8.67
CA ALA A 315 9.68 -14.81 -7.48
C ALA A 315 9.00 -13.56 -6.89
N THR A 316 9.74 -12.46 -6.77
CA THR A 316 9.19 -11.20 -6.28
C THR A 316 8.17 -10.57 -7.24
N SER A 317 8.35 -10.72 -8.56
CA SER A 317 7.37 -10.25 -9.54
C SER A 317 6.03 -10.99 -9.43
N VAL A 318 6.06 -12.32 -9.26
CA VAL A 318 4.84 -13.12 -9.08
C VAL A 318 4.11 -12.73 -7.80
N THR A 319 4.81 -12.61 -6.68
CA THR A 319 4.19 -12.21 -5.41
C THR A 319 3.69 -10.76 -5.45
N GLN A 320 4.38 -9.86 -6.16
CA GLN A 320 3.94 -8.48 -6.35
C GLN A 320 2.65 -8.39 -7.19
N THR A 321 2.46 -9.30 -8.16
CA THR A 321 1.19 -9.40 -8.89
C THR A 321 0.04 -9.72 -7.94
N GLY A 322 0.27 -10.62 -6.96
CA GLY A 322 -0.70 -10.87 -5.89
C GLY A 322 -1.04 -9.60 -5.09
N VAL A 323 -0.03 -8.83 -4.69
CA VAL A 323 -0.23 -7.56 -3.96
C VAL A 323 -1.11 -6.59 -4.77
N TYR A 324 -0.82 -6.40 -6.05
CA TYR A 324 -1.62 -5.50 -6.90
C TYR A 324 -3.05 -5.99 -7.10
N ALA A 325 -3.24 -7.29 -7.32
CA ALA A 325 -4.57 -7.88 -7.43
C ALA A 325 -5.37 -7.67 -6.15
N GLY A 326 -4.76 -7.94 -4.98
CA GLY A 326 -5.39 -7.70 -3.69
C GLY A 326 -5.71 -6.24 -3.44
N ALA A 327 -4.78 -5.33 -3.73
CA ALA A 327 -4.99 -3.89 -3.58
C ALA A 327 -6.10 -3.35 -4.50
N ALA A 328 -6.25 -3.94 -5.70
CA ALA A 328 -7.34 -3.58 -6.61
C ALA A 328 -8.70 -4.17 -6.18
N VAL A 329 -8.73 -5.39 -5.66
CA VAL A 329 -9.98 -6.08 -5.34
C VAL A 329 -10.47 -5.77 -3.92
N GLY A 330 -9.55 -5.61 -2.97
CA GLY A 330 -9.88 -5.44 -1.55
C GLY A 330 -10.82 -4.28 -1.24
N PRO A 331 -10.49 -3.04 -1.62
CA PRO A 331 -11.36 -1.90 -1.35
C PRO A 331 -12.74 -2.02 -2.02
N LEU A 332 -12.82 -2.58 -3.24
CA LEU A 332 -14.10 -2.80 -3.93
C LEU A 332 -14.98 -3.79 -3.16
N LEU A 333 -14.43 -4.95 -2.81
CA LEU A 333 -15.17 -5.97 -2.05
C LEU A 333 -15.60 -5.43 -0.69
N PHE A 334 -14.72 -4.74 0.03
CA PHE A 334 -15.05 -4.13 1.30
C PHE A 334 -16.19 -3.13 1.16
N GLY A 335 -16.11 -2.23 0.18
CA GLY A 335 -17.15 -1.23 -0.08
C GLY A 335 -18.50 -1.83 -0.46
N LEU A 336 -18.51 -2.88 -1.30
CA LEU A 336 -19.73 -3.60 -1.67
C LEU A 336 -20.34 -4.33 -0.47
N ILE A 337 -19.54 -5.07 0.29
CA ILE A 337 -20.01 -5.76 1.50
C ILE A 337 -20.52 -4.76 2.52
N SER A 338 -19.78 -3.67 2.76
CA SER A 338 -20.17 -2.63 3.72
C SER A 338 -21.50 -1.98 3.33
N GLN A 339 -21.74 -1.74 2.04
CA GLN A 339 -22.99 -1.12 1.57
C GLN A 339 -24.20 -2.03 1.69
N HIS A 340 -24.06 -3.37 1.45
CA HIS A 340 -25.18 -4.30 1.39
C HIS A 340 -25.39 -5.08 2.69
N ALA A 341 -24.32 -5.33 3.46
CA ALA A 341 -24.35 -6.13 4.66
C ALA A 341 -23.79 -5.42 5.91
N GLY A 342 -23.40 -4.17 5.77
CA GLY A 342 -22.86 -3.34 6.86
C GLY A 342 -21.36 -3.46 7.07
N THR A 343 -20.80 -2.47 7.78
CA THR A 343 -19.35 -2.32 8.04
C THR A 343 -18.80 -3.50 8.85
N THR A 344 -19.57 -4.05 9.78
CA THR A 344 -19.21 -5.27 10.55
C THR A 344 -18.92 -6.46 9.63
N ALA A 345 -19.80 -6.73 8.66
CA ALA A 345 -19.62 -7.83 7.70
C ALA A 345 -18.38 -7.63 6.83
N ALA A 346 -18.08 -6.37 6.44
CA ALA A 346 -16.89 -6.04 5.67
C ALA A 346 -15.59 -6.31 6.48
N TRP A 347 -15.57 -5.97 7.77
CA TRP A 347 -14.42 -6.29 8.63
C TRP A 347 -14.28 -7.79 8.91
N ILE A 348 -15.39 -8.53 9.04
CA ILE A 348 -15.37 -10.00 9.13
C ILE A 348 -14.78 -10.61 7.86
N ALA A 349 -15.13 -10.10 6.67
CA ALA A 349 -14.55 -10.55 5.41
C ALA A 349 -13.04 -10.26 5.34
N ALA A 350 -12.58 -9.09 5.80
CA ALA A 350 -11.16 -8.75 5.88
C ALA A 350 -10.41 -9.69 6.87
N CYS A 351 -11.02 -9.99 8.01
CA CYS A 351 -10.50 -10.98 8.95
C CYS A 351 -10.39 -12.37 8.31
N ALA A 352 -11.43 -12.84 7.64
CA ALA A 352 -11.46 -14.15 6.97
C ALA A 352 -10.38 -14.25 5.88
N MET A 353 -10.21 -13.21 5.04
CA MET A 353 -9.15 -13.16 4.04
C MET A 353 -7.76 -13.26 4.66
N THR A 354 -7.50 -12.51 5.73
CA THR A 354 -6.19 -12.51 6.39
C THR A 354 -5.94 -13.81 7.14
N LEU A 355 -6.97 -14.41 7.72
CA LEU A 355 -6.90 -15.75 8.34
C LEU A 355 -6.62 -16.83 7.28
N ALA A 356 -7.28 -16.77 6.13
CA ALA A 356 -7.02 -17.68 5.01
C ALA A 356 -5.57 -17.55 4.51
N ALA A 357 -5.04 -16.31 4.40
CA ALA A 357 -3.64 -16.06 4.10
C ALA A 357 -2.70 -16.71 5.14
N THR A 358 -3.03 -16.58 6.43
CA THR A 358 -2.29 -17.19 7.54
C THR A 358 -2.26 -18.72 7.43
N LEU A 359 -3.42 -19.34 7.21
CA LEU A 359 -3.54 -20.80 7.08
C LEU A 359 -2.82 -21.32 5.84
N THR A 360 -2.92 -20.63 4.71
CA THR A 360 -2.17 -20.96 3.49
C THR A 360 -0.67 -20.92 3.74
N LEU A 361 -0.17 -19.90 4.43
CA LEU A 361 1.25 -19.77 4.74
C LEU A 361 1.73 -20.84 5.74
N LEU A 362 0.90 -21.24 6.69
CA LEU A 362 1.16 -22.37 7.58
C LEU A 362 1.27 -23.69 6.79
N GLY A 363 0.39 -23.92 5.82
CA GLY A 363 0.45 -25.08 4.91
C GLY A 363 1.76 -25.11 4.11
N VAL A 364 2.13 -24.00 3.49
CA VAL A 364 3.40 -23.83 2.77
C VAL A 364 4.60 -24.17 3.66
N ARG A 365 4.62 -23.72 4.90
CA ARG A 365 5.70 -23.97 5.85
C ARG A 365 5.79 -25.44 6.28
N ARG A 366 4.66 -26.14 6.43
CA ARG A 366 4.65 -27.58 6.76
C ARG A 366 5.25 -28.41 5.62
N VAL A 367 4.81 -28.17 4.38
CA VAL A 367 5.33 -28.86 3.20
C VAL A 367 6.84 -28.63 3.04
N ALA A 368 7.32 -27.40 3.24
CA ALA A 368 8.74 -27.09 3.13
C ALA A 368 9.61 -27.83 4.17
N ARG A 369 9.08 -28.14 5.36
CA ARG A 369 9.80 -28.89 6.40
C ARG A 369 9.89 -30.38 6.11
N THR A 370 8.85 -30.97 5.54
CA THR A 370 8.83 -32.40 5.20
C THR A 370 9.80 -32.73 4.06
N THR A 371 10.01 -31.81 3.10
CA THR A 371 10.96 -31.99 1.98
C THR A 371 12.43 -31.80 2.38
N THR A 372 12.75 -31.23 3.53
CA THR A 372 14.14 -31.09 4.04
C THR A 372 14.54 -32.20 5.01
N SER A 373 13.59 -33.03 5.46
CA SER A 373 13.82 -34.16 6.37
C SER A 373 13.85 -35.54 5.66
N SER A 374 13.61 -35.57 4.37
CA SER A 374 13.77 -36.72 3.46
C SER A 374 15.03 -36.56 2.62
#